data_29440396ae77fafa0d2781e9db7192a5
#
_entry.id   29440396ae77fafa0d2781e9db7192a5
#
_cell.length_a   1.000
_cell.length_b   1.000
_cell.length_c   1.000
_cell.angle_alpha   90.00
_cell.angle_beta   90.00
_cell.angle_gamma   90.00
#
_symmetry.space_group_name_H-M   'P 1'
#
loop_
_entity.id
_entity.type
_entity.pdbx_description
1 polymer ?
#
loop_
_entity_poly.entity_id
_entity_poly.type
_entity_poly.pdbx_seq_one_letter_code
_entity_poly.pdbx_strand_id
1 'polypeptide(L)'
;MASKVTTTSWSEIRARRPSPAADEAVADEARITAFRELVHRLRHDAGLTQAELAERMGTTQSAIARMEGGGTRPTLETLEKLAMAVGADLVVGVGANLSEHRTIVKLEREGHAVVRRAG
;
A
#
# COMPACT_ATOMS: atom_id res chain seq x y z
N MET A 1 -6.96 -4.99 17.48
CA MET A 1 -5.74 -5.75 17.41
C MET A 1 -4.58 -4.94 16.84
N ALA A 2 -3.43 -5.05 17.41
CA ALA A 2 -2.27 -4.38 16.87
C ALA A 2 -1.97 -4.85 15.44
N SER A 3 -1.45 -3.96 14.62
CA SER A 3 -1.04 -4.28 13.28
C SER A 3 -0.02 -5.41 13.27
N LYS A 4 -0.15 -6.31 12.33
CA LYS A 4 0.82 -7.39 12.10
C LYS A 4 2.06 -6.91 11.36
N VAL A 5 2.06 -5.68 10.91
CA VAL A 5 3.22 -5.12 10.23
C VAL A 5 4.34 -4.94 11.24
N THR A 6 5.40 -5.67 11.03
CA THR A 6 6.60 -5.54 11.84
C THR A 6 7.43 -4.40 11.30
N THR A 7 7.69 -3.42 12.15
CA THR A 7 8.57 -2.32 11.79
C THR A 7 9.98 -2.70 12.22
N THR A 8 10.85 -2.88 11.23
CA THR A 8 12.23 -3.26 11.46
C THR A 8 13.13 -2.16 10.92
N SER A 9 14.17 -1.82 11.67
CA SER A 9 15.12 -0.81 11.22
C SER A 9 15.99 -1.33 10.06
N TRP A 10 16.47 -0.42 9.23
CA TRP A 10 17.36 -0.79 8.14
C TRP A 10 18.62 -1.50 8.60
N SER A 11 19.17 -1.10 9.75
CA SER A 11 20.36 -1.73 10.30
C SER A 11 20.10 -3.18 10.69
N GLU A 12 18.98 -3.46 11.33
CA GLU A 12 18.58 -4.83 11.68
C GLU A 12 18.32 -5.67 10.43
N ILE A 13 17.67 -5.09 9.46
CA ILE A 13 17.41 -5.75 8.19
C ILE A 13 18.72 -6.15 7.54
N ARG A 14 19.64 -5.21 7.38
CA ARG A 14 20.94 -5.49 6.75
C ARG A 14 21.76 -6.52 7.50
N ALA A 15 21.72 -6.50 8.82
CA ALA A 15 22.47 -7.45 9.65
C ALA A 15 21.98 -8.89 9.50
N ARG A 16 20.72 -9.09 9.17
CA ARG A 16 20.10 -10.42 9.09
C ARG A 16 20.12 -11.03 7.70
N ARG A 17 20.46 -10.26 6.69
CA ARG A 17 20.24 -10.69 5.31
C ARG A 17 21.43 -11.36 4.68
N PRO A 18 21.20 -12.51 4.04
CA PRO A 18 22.29 -13.19 3.32
C PRO A 18 22.60 -12.54 1.97
N SER A 19 21.65 -11.82 1.36
CA SER A 19 21.89 -11.22 0.05
C SER A 19 20.96 -10.03 -0.20
N PRO A 20 21.46 -8.91 -0.74
CA PRO A 20 20.64 -7.76 -1.09
C PRO A 20 19.60 -8.07 -2.16
N ALA A 21 19.91 -8.92 -3.11
CA ALA A 21 18.97 -9.28 -4.18
C ALA A 21 17.75 -10.02 -3.65
N ALA A 22 17.95 -10.96 -2.73
CA ALA A 22 16.86 -11.69 -2.10
C ALA A 22 15.99 -10.73 -1.26
N ASP A 23 16.62 -9.76 -0.60
CA ASP A 23 15.94 -8.77 0.22
C ASP A 23 15.07 -7.86 -0.63
N GLU A 24 15.55 -7.42 -1.77
CA GLU A 24 14.76 -6.61 -2.70
C GLU A 24 13.57 -7.38 -3.24
N ALA A 25 13.73 -8.64 -3.58
CA ALA A 25 12.65 -9.48 -4.08
C ALA A 25 11.54 -9.62 -3.04
N VAL A 26 11.90 -9.87 -1.78
CA VAL A 26 10.93 -9.97 -0.68
C VAL A 26 10.23 -8.64 -0.44
N ALA A 27 10.97 -7.53 -0.44
CA ALA A 27 10.40 -6.21 -0.25
C ALA A 27 9.44 -5.83 -1.39
N ASP A 28 9.80 -6.16 -2.64
CA ASP A 28 8.95 -5.91 -3.80
C ASP A 28 7.67 -6.72 -3.73
N GLU A 29 7.75 -7.99 -3.38
CA GLU A 29 6.59 -8.84 -3.23
C GLU A 29 5.64 -8.33 -2.15
N ALA A 30 6.19 -7.88 -1.03
CA ALA A 30 5.41 -7.30 0.05
C ALA A 30 4.68 -6.02 -0.39
N ARG A 31 5.35 -5.17 -1.17
CA ARG A 31 4.73 -3.96 -1.72
C ARG A 31 3.60 -4.27 -2.69
N ILE A 32 3.84 -5.22 -3.58
CA ILE A 32 2.84 -5.64 -4.57
C ILE A 32 1.62 -6.20 -3.86
N THR A 33 1.82 -7.05 -2.86
CA THR A 33 0.73 -7.62 -2.08
C THR A 33 -0.05 -6.55 -1.34
N ALA A 34 0.62 -5.63 -0.68
CA ALA A 34 -0.01 -4.54 0.04
C ALA A 34 -0.80 -3.62 -0.89
N PHE A 35 -0.25 -3.32 -2.06
CA PHE A 35 -0.93 -2.49 -3.06
C PHE A 35 -2.17 -3.19 -3.61
N ARG A 36 -2.05 -4.46 -3.94
CA ARG A 36 -3.17 -5.27 -4.41
C ARG A 36 -4.35 -5.23 -3.43
N GLU A 37 -4.06 -5.47 -2.17
CA GLU A 37 -5.07 -5.47 -1.12
C GLU A 37 -5.68 -4.08 -0.92
N LEU A 38 -4.86 -3.04 -0.99
CA LEU A 38 -5.31 -1.67 -0.87
C LEU A 38 -6.30 -1.30 -1.98
N VAL A 39 -5.95 -1.59 -3.23
CA VAL A 39 -6.82 -1.30 -4.38
C VAL A 39 -8.15 -2.01 -4.23
N HIS A 40 -8.10 -3.30 -3.91
CA HIS A 40 -9.31 -4.11 -3.74
C HIS A 40 -10.19 -3.56 -2.61
N ARG A 41 -9.60 -3.29 -1.47
CA ARG A 41 -10.32 -2.80 -0.29
C ARG A 41 -10.95 -1.43 -0.55
N LEU A 42 -10.20 -0.49 -1.07
CA LEU A 42 -10.71 0.85 -1.34
C LEU A 42 -11.82 0.83 -2.39
N ARG A 43 -11.64 0.04 -3.43
CA ARG A 43 -12.67 -0.12 -4.46
C ARG A 43 -13.95 -0.72 -3.86
N HIS A 44 -13.79 -1.78 -3.10
CA HIS A 44 -14.92 -2.48 -2.49
C HIS A 44 -15.68 -1.58 -1.50
N ASP A 45 -14.94 -0.88 -0.64
CA ASP A 45 -15.52 0.03 0.34
C ASP A 45 -16.25 1.21 -0.32
N ALA A 46 -15.79 1.64 -1.49
CA ALA A 46 -16.45 2.69 -2.26
C ALA A 46 -17.64 2.17 -3.09
N GLY A 47 -17.87 0.86 -3.11
CA GLY A 47 -18.95 0.26 -3.87
C GLY A 47 -18.76 0.30 -5.38
N LEU A 48 -17.51 0.33 -5.84
CA LEU A 48 -17.19 0.45 -7.26
C LEU A 48 -16.84 -0.89 -7.88
N THR A 49 -17.26 -1.08 -9.13
CA THR A 49 -16.75 -2.18 -9.96
C THR A 49 -15.33 -1.84 -10.45
N GLN A 50 -14.61 -2.83 -10.96
CA GLN A 50 -13.31 -2.58 -11.58
C GLN A 50 -13.41 -1.59 -12.75
N ALA A 51 -14.47 -1.70 -13.55
CA ALA A 51 -14.71 -0.79 -14.68
C ALA A 51 -14.97 0.65 -14.20
N GLU A 52 -15.75 0.81 -13.15
CA GLU A 52 -16.04 2.12 -12.58
C GLU A 52 -14.79 2.77 -11.98
N LEU A 53 -14.00 2.00 -11.27
CA LEU A 53 -12.74 2.50 -10.73
C LEU A 53 -11.78 2.90 -11.86
N ALA A 54 -11.69 2.07 -12.91
CA ALA A 54 -10.87 2.37 -14.08
C ALA A 54 -11.26 3.70 -14.72
N GLU A 55 -12.55 3.92 -14.89
CA GLU A 55 -13.06 5.17 -15.45
C GLU A 55 -12.66 6.36 -14.60
N ARG A 56 -12.82 6.27 -13.28
CA ARG A 56 -12.46 7.35 -12.37
C ARG A 56 -10.96 7.64 -12.34
N MET A 57 -10.16 6.61 -12.50
CA MET A 57 -8.69 6.75 -12.52
C MET A 57 -8.15 7.10 -13.91
N GLY A 58 -8.99 7.14 -14.93
CA GLY A 58 -8.53 7.41 -16.30
C GLY A 58 -7.69 6.29 -16.89
N THR A 59 -8.03 5.05 -16.55
CA THR A 59 -7.30 3.87 -17.01
C THR A 59 -8.28 2.81 -17.50
N THR A 60 -7.80 1.60 -17.76
CA THR A 60 -8.61 0.50 -18.29
C THR A 60 -8.97 -0.48 -17.17
N GLN A 61 -10.07 -1.22 -17.36
CA GLN A 61 -10.44 -2.29 -16.45
C GLN A 61 -9.33 -3.33 -16.34
N SER A 62 -8.68 -3.64 -17.45
CA SER A 62 -7.54 -4.58 -17.47
C SER A 62 -6.41 -4.12 -16.56
N ALA A 63 -6.14 -2.81 -16.52
CA ALA A 63 -5.12 -2.26 -15.63
C ALA A 63 -5.51 -2.43 -14.16
N ILE A 64 -6.77 -2.17 -13.81
CA ILE A 64 -7.26 -2.38 -12.45
C ILE A 64 -7.20 -3.87 -12.09
N ALA A 65 -7.61 -4.74 -12.99
CA ALA A 65 -7.54 -6.18 -12.77
C ALA A 65 -6.11 -6.64 -12.48
N ARG A 66 -5.12 -6.08 -13.18
CA ARG A 66 -3.71 -6.39 -12.91
C ARG A 66 -3.24 -5.86 -11.56
N MET A 67 -3.69 -4.68 -11.16
CA MET A 67 -3.37 -4.13 -9.83
C MET A 67 -3.89 -5.04 -8.73
N GLU A 68 -5.12 -5.52 -8.87
CA GLU A 68 -5.74 -6.43 -7.90
C GLU A 68 -5.22 -7.86 -8.01
N GLY A 69 -4.66 -8.21 -9.15
CA GLY A 69 -4.04 -9.51 -9.37
C GLY A 69 -2.58 -9.59 -8.95
N GLY A 70 -1.98 -8.50 -8.52
CA GLY A 70 -0.60 -8.48 -8.07
C GLY A 70 0.44 -8.26 -9.16
N GLY A 71 0.01 -7.78 -10.33
CA GLY A 71 0.91 -7.56 -11.45
C GLY A 71 1.48 -6.15 -11.58
N THR A 72 1.25 -5.30 -10.59
CA THR A 72 1.61 -3.87 -10.68
C THR A 72 2.29 -3.40 -9.42
N ARG A 73 3.39 -2.68 -9.59
CA ARG A 73 4.06 -1.99 -8.49
C ARG A 73 3.35 -0.66 -8.24
N PRO A 74 3.15 -0.28 -6.97
CA PRO A 74 2.57 1.01 -6.67
C PRO A 74 3.55 2.14 -6.99
N THR A 75 3.05 3.19 -7.61
CA THR A 75 3.76 4.45 -7.77
C THR A 75 2.97 5.53 -7.04
N LEU A 76 3.64 6.63 -6.70
CA LEU A 76 2.96 7.74 -6.04
C LEU A 76 1.82 8.29 -6.90
N GLU A 77 2.05 8.39 -8.19
CA GLU A 77 1.02 8.84 -9.14
C GLU A 77 -0.21 7.93 -9.11
N THR A 78 0.00 6.62 -9.13
CA THR A 78 -1.10 5.65 -9.06
C THR A 78 -1.86 5.76 -7.74
N LEU A 79 -1.15 5.92 -6.63
CA LEU A 79 -1.77 6.10 -5.32
C LEU A 79 -2.60 7.37 -5.26
N GLU A 80 -2.12 8.46 -5.84
CA GLU A 80 -2.86 9.72 -5.93
C GLU A 80 -4.16 9.56 -6.74
N LYS A 81 -4.07 8.92 -7.89
CA LYS A 81 -5.24 8.65 -8.73
C LYS A 81 -6.25 7.76 -8.02
N LEU A 82 -5.77 6.74 -7.33
CA LEU A 82 -6.62 5.85 -6.56
C LEU A 82 -7.35 6.60 -5.45
N ALA A 83 -6.62 7.39 -4.67
CA ALA A 83 -7.20 8.18 -3.58
C ALA A 83 -8.28 9.13 -4.11
N MET A 84 -8.00 9.85 -5.17
CA MET A 84 -8.97 10.76 -5.79
C MET A 84 -10.21 10.02 -6.28
N ALA A 85 -10.01 8.85 -6.88
CA ALA A 85 -11.12 8.06 -7.45
C ALA A 85 -12.10 7.57 -6.40
N VAL A 86 -11.63 7.27 -5.20
CA VAL A 86 -12.46 6.77 -4.10
C VAL A 86 -12.83 7.84 -3.07
N GLY A 87 -12.39 9.08 -3.28
CA GLY A 87 -12.67 10.19 -2.36
C GLY A 87 -11.91 10.09 -1.05
N ALA A 88 -10.73 9.50 -1.08
CA ALA A 88 -9.87 9.33 0.10
C ALA A 88 -8.70 10.31 0.06
N ASP A 89 -8.13 10.57 1.22
CA ASP A 89 -6.90 11.35 1.34
C ASP A 89 -5.70 10.41 1.27
N LEU A 90 -4.66 10.86 0.57
CA LEU A 90 -3.39 10.15 0.53
C LEU A 90 -2.43 10.79 1.52
N VAL A 91 -1.89 9.96 2.42
CA VAL A 91 -0.85 10.39 3.37
C VAL A 91 0.40 9.59 3.08
N VAL A 92 1.50 10.30 2.86
CA VAL A 92 2.81 9.69 2.63
C VAL A 92 3.77 10.23 3.67
N GLY A 93 4.45 9.33 4.36
CA GLY A 93 5.40 9.72 5.39
C GLY A 93 6.73 9.00 5.21
N VAL A 94 7.80 9.70 5.55
CA VAL A 94 9.15 9.16 5.56
C VAL A 94 9.82 9.60 6.86
N GLY A 95 10.31 8.65 7.62
CA GLY A 95 10.96 8.96 8.88
C GLY A 95 11.13 7.74 9.77
N ALA A 96 11.69 7.97 10.95
CA ALA A 96 11.81 6.94 11.97
C ALA A 96 10.55 6.90 12.85
N ASN A 97 10.23 5.73 13.35
CA ASN A 97 9.13 5.52 14.29
C ASN A 97 7.75 5.97 13.79
N LEU A 98 7.53 5.95 12.49
CA LEU A 98 6.25 6.35 11.89
C LEU A 98 5.09 5.47 12.36
N SER A 99 5.35 4.20 12.64
CA SER A 99 4.31 3.29 13.13
C SER A 99 3.71 3.73 14.48
N GLU A 100 4.45 4.52 15.24
CA GLU A 100 4.02 5.06 16.52
C GLU A 100 3.49 6.50 16.39
N HIS A 101 3.55 7.06 15.18
CA HIS A 101 3.12 8.43 14.98
C HIS A 101 1.61 8.55 15.21
N ARG A 102 1.23 9.62 15.91
CA ARG A 102 -0.16 9.84 16.33
C ARG A 102 -1.16 9.78 15.16
N THR A 103 -0.78 10.35 14.03
CA THR A 103 -1.64 10.35 12.84
C THR A 103 -1.85 8.93 12.32
N ILE A 104 -0.79 8.12 12.25
CA ILE A 104 -0.89 6.74 11.78
C ILE A 104 -1.75 5.91 12.73
N VAL A 105 -1.53 6.03 14.03
CA VAL A 105 -2.32 5.33 15.04
C VAL A 105 -3.79 5.73 14.95
N LYS A 106 -4.05 7.01 14.76
CA LYS A 106 -5.42 7.52 14.59
C LYS A 106 -6.08 6.94 13.36
N LEU A 107 -5.40 6.95 12.22
CA LEU A 107 -5.93 6.40 10.96
C LEU A 107 -6.28 4.93 11.10
N GLU A 108 -5.40 4.15 11.73
CA GLU A 108 -5.68 2.73 11.97
C GLU A 108 -6.87 2.52 12.89
N ARG A 109 -6.96 3.31 13.94
CA ARG A 109 -8.07 3.24 14.90
C ARG A 109 -9.39 3.56 14.23
N GLU A 110 -9.39 4.50 13.30
CA GLU A 110 -10.59 4.89 12.54
C GLU A 110 -10.92 3.92 11.41
N GLY A 111 -10.13 2.87 11.24
CA GLY A 111 -10.37 1.85 10.22
C GLY A 111 -9.91 2.21 8.83
N HIS A 112 -9.09 3.23 8.68
CA HIS A 112 -8.54 3.59 7.38
C HIS A 112 -7.48 2.58 6.92
N ALA A 113 -7.35 2.44 5.62
CA ALA A 113 -6.35 1.57 5.04
C ALA A 113 -4.95 2.20 5.22
N VAL A 114 -4.09 1.52 5.94
CA VAL A 114 -2.72 1.96 6.19
C VAL A 114 -1.77 0.93 5.61
N VAL A 115 -0.98 1.34 4.63
CA VAL A 115 0.04 0.49 4.05
C VAL A 115 1.39 0.90 4.61
N ARG A 116 2.07 -0.03 5.23
CA ARG A 116 3.37 0.18 5.85
C ARG A 116 4.42 -0.60 5.10
N ARG A 117 5.59 -0.02 5.03
CA ARG A 117 6.76 -0.69 4.52
C ARG A 117 7.74 -0.88 5.66
N ALA A 118 8.13 -2.10 5.88
CA ALA A 118 9.20 -2.42 6.81
C ALA A 118 10.54 -2.01 6.20
N GLY A 119 11.34 -1.35 6.99
CA GLY A 119 12.67 -0.94 6.59
C GLY A 119 12.75 0.41 5.91
#